data_58a8fe45a3a82a64ad46f17d8afad430
#
_entry.id   58a8fe45a3a82a64ad46f17d8afad430
#
_cell.length_a   1.000
_cell.length_b   1.000
_cell.length_c   1.000
_cell.angle_alpha   90.00
_cell.angle_beta   90.00
_cell.angle_gamma   90.00
#
_symmetry.space_group_name_H-M   'P 1'
#
loop_
_entity.id
_entity.type
_entity.pdbx_description
1 polymer ?
#
loop_
_entity_poly.entity_id
_entity_poly.type
_entity_poly.pdbx_seq_one_letter_code
_entity_poly.pdbx_strand_id
1 'polypeptide(L)'
;DLPRSRGLGDVYKRQKYFGTITALENVNLKVHEGECLGVVGDNGAGKSTLMKVLSGLYKPSAGALFFEGKEHVLDSPKDSQNLGLEMVYQDLALAGNLPIGENIFLGREPTKNIGFLKFLDFKKIQEMTSAHLEKLKINVKSADQKVEELSGGQRQAVAIACLLYTSDAADECSCV
;
A
#
# COMPACT_ATOMS: atom_id res chain seq x y z
N ASP A 1 12.25 -12.59 -28.16
CA ASP A 1 10.80 -12.32 -28.24
C ASP A 1 10.21 -12.49 -26.86
N LEU A 2 9.93 -11.35 -26.19
CA LEU A 2 9.19 -11.33 -24.94
C LEU A 2 7.71 -11.58 -25.29
N PRO A 3 7.04 -12.57 -24.68
CA PRO A 3 5.64 -12.81 -24.97
C PRO A 3 4.83 -11.57 -24.49
N ARG A 4 4.09 -10.98 -25.41
CA ARG A 4 3.07 -9.97 -25.09
C ARG A 4 1.95 -10.64 -24.29
N SER A 5 2.11 -10.70 -22.97
CA SER A 5 1.02 -11.12 -22.09
C SER A 5 0.39 -9.90 -21.44
N ARG A 6 -0.91 -9.85 -21.42
CA ARG A 6 -1.69 -8.90 -20.64
C ARG A 6 -1.62 -9.31 -19.16
N GLY A 7 -0.42 -9.19 -18.55
CA GLY A 7 -0.22 -9.39 -17.11
C GLY A 7 -0.18 -8.05 -16.41
N LEU A 8 -0.78 -7.96 -15.24
CA LEU A 8 -0.72 -6.76 -14.39
C LEU A 8 0.72 -6.47 -13.96
N GLY A 9 1.56 -7.49 -13.80
CA GLY A 9 2.96 -7.30 -13.47
C GLY A 9 3.80 -8.53 -13.78
N ASP A 10 4.87 -8.32 -14.51
CA ASP A 10 5.90 -9.33 -14.77
C ASP A 10 7.23 -8.86 -14.19
N VAL A 11 7.83 -9.68 -13.35
CA VAL A 11 9.18 -9.47 -12.81
C VAL A 11 10.12 -10.46 -13.48
N TYR A 12 11.17 -9.96 -14.10
CA TYR A 12 12.11 -10.79 -14.84
C TYR A 12 13.53 -10.69 -14.30
N LYS A 13 14.13 -11.82 -13.95
CA LYS A 13 15.52 -11.94 -13.46
C LYS A 13 15.89 -10.94 -12.36
N ARG A 14 14.97 -10.65 -11.44
CA ARG A 14 15.25 -9.73 -10.34
C ARG A 14 16.31 -10.29 -9.41
N GLN A 15 17.26 -9.43 -9.08
CA GLN A 15 18.34 -9.72 -8.14
C GLN A 15 18.42 -8.62 -7.10
N LYS A 16 18.73 -9.00 -5.87
CA LYS A 16 19.01 -8.06 -4.80
C LYS A 16 20.13 -8.56 -3.91
N TYR A 17 21.17 -7.76 -3.81
CA TYR A 17 22.33 -7.99 -2.97
C TYR A 17 22.38 -6.98 -1.84
N PHE A 18 22.75 -7.44 -0.64
CA PHE A 18 23.09 -6.61 0.50
C PHE A 18 24.53 -6.90 0.89
N GLY A 19 25.49 -6.12 0.34
CA GLY A 19 26.89 -6.43 0.45
C GLY A 19 27.20 -7.80 -0.18
N THR A 20 27.69 -8.74 0.62
CA THR A 20 28.00 -10.12 0.20
C THR A 20 26.81 -11.08 0.25
N ILE A 21 25.67 -10.64 0.81
CA ILE A 21 24.48 -11.49 0.98
C ILE A 21 23.59 -11.36 -0.24
N THR A 22 23.32 -12.48 -0.91
CA THR A 22 22.32 -12.57 -1.98
C THR A 22 20.96 -12.80 -1.36
N ALA A 23 20.11 -11.78 -1.41
CA ALA A 23 18.74 -11.85 -0.88
C ALA A 23 17.71 -12.29 -1.92
N LEU A 24 17.95 -11.99 -3.20
CA LEU A 24 17.15 -12.45 -4.34
C LEU A 24 18.09 -12.81 -5.48
N GLU A 25 17.86 -13.95 -6.10
CA GLU A 25 18.64 -14.42 -7.25
C GLU A 25 17.71 -14.97 -8.34
N ASN A 26 17.78 -14.38 -9.54
CA ASN A 26 17.05 -14.81 -10.73
C ASN A 26 15.54 -15.02 -10.51
N VAL A 27 14.91 -14.21 -9.66
CA VAL A 27 13.48 -14.34 -9.37
C VAL A 27 12.66 -13.89 -10.58
N ASN A 28 11.80 -14.78 -11.06
CA ASN A 28 10.82 -14.49 -12.09
C ASN A 28 9.42 -14.67 -11.46
N LEU A 29 8.59 -13.67 -11.62
CA LEU A 29 7.22 -13.65 -11.11
C LEU A 29 6.31 -13.00 -12.14
N LYS A 30 5.15 -13.58 -12.34
CA LYS A 30 4.12 -13.04 -13.21
C LYS A 30 2.79 -13.09 -12.50
N VAL A 31 2.05 -12.00 -12.56
CA VAL A 31 0.71 -11.87 -11.95
C VAL A 31 -0.25 -11.38 -13.01
N HIS A 32 -1.38 -12.06 -13.17
CA HIS A 32 -2.45 -11.68 -14.08
C HIS A 32 -3.53 -10.89 -13.36
N GLU A 33 -4.32 -10.17 -14.15
CA GLU A 33 -5.49 -9.46 -13.64
C GLU A 33 -6.46 -10.40 -12.94
N GLY A 34 -6.93 -10.02 -11.74
CA GLY A 34 -7.82 -10.85 -10.91
C GLY A 34 -7.16 -12.06 -10.26
N GLU A 35 -5.85 -12.25 -10.43
CA GLU A 35 -5.12 -13.38 -9.83
C GLU A 35 -4.74 -13.10 -8.38
N CYS A 36 -4.91 -14.11 -7.53
CA CYS A 36 -4.38 -14.14 -6.16
C CYS A 36 -3.19 -15.08 -6.09
N LEU A 37 -1.99 -14.52 -6.01
CA LEU A 37 -0.73 -15.29 -5.98
C LEU A 37 -0.19 -15.42 -4.57
N GLY A 38 -0.04 -16.65 -4.07
CA GLY A 38 0.59 -16.96 -2.78
C GLY A 38 2.09 -17.13 -2.90
N VAL A 39 2.89 -16.33 -2.18
CA VAL A 39 4.34 -16.49 -2.10
C VAL A 39 4.70 -17.22 -0.80
N VAL A 40 5.14 -18.47 -0.93
CA VAL A 40 5.48 -19.36 0.19
C VAL A 40 6.98 -19.66 0.20
N GLY A 41 7.51 -20.05 1.36
CA GLY A 41 8.91 -20.40 1.55
C GLY A 41 9.36 -20.18 2.99
N ASP A 42 10.54 -20.68 3.35
CA ASP A 42 11.11 -20.60 4.69
C ASP A 42 11.45 -19.17 5.13
N ASN A 43 11.70 -18.99 6.41
CA ASN A 43 12.23 -17.74 6.93
C ASN A 43 13.61 -17.46 6.32
N GLY A 44 13.81 -16.25 5.81
CA GLY A 44 15.03 -15.89 5.10
C GLY A 44 15.02 -16.18 3.59
N ALA A 45 14.00 -16.84 3.03
CA ALA A 45 13.91 -17.15 1.59
C ALA A 45 13.71 -15.91 0.67
N GLY A 46 13.81 -14.69 1.20
CA GLY A 46 13.72 -13.47 0.39
C GLY A 46 12.31 -12.94 0.11
N LYS A 47 11.25 -13.58 0.62
CA LYS A 47 9.84 -13.17 0.38
C LYS A 47 9.60 -11.68 0.67
N SER A 48 9.95 -11.25 1.87
CA SER A 48 9.79 -9.83 2.27
C SER A 48 10.69 -8.89 1.48
N THR A 49 11.86 -9.34 1.04
CA THR A 49 12.77 -8.58 0.18
C THR A 49 12.15 -8.39 -1.21
N LEU A 50 11.54 -9.44 -1.76
CA LEU A 50 10.83 -9.36 -3.04
C LEU A 50 9.69 -8.32 -2.97
N MET A 51 8.85 -8.38 -1.93
CA MET A 51 7.77 -7.41 -1.73
C MET A 51 8.31 -5.97 -1.59
N LYS A 52 9.38 -5.77 -0.83
CA LYS A 52 10.02 -4.45 -0.67
C LYS A 52 10.65 -3.92 -1.97
N VAL A 53 11.12 -4.79 -2.85
CA VAL A 53 11.58 -4.40 -4.19
C VAL A 53 10.40 -4.02 -5.09
N LEU A 54 9.29 -4.77 -5.03
CA LEU A 54 8.07 -4.46 -5.80
C LEU A 54 7.38 -3.18 -5.33
N SER A 55 7.46 -2.86 -4.03
CA SER A 55 6.93 -1.61 -3.49
C SER A 55 7.86 -0.40 -3.67
N GLY A 56 8.99 -0.54 -4.37
CA GLY A 56 9.96 0.55 -4.56
C GLY A 56 10.75 0.95 -3.30
N LEU A 57 10.57 0.22 -2.18
CA LEU A 57 11.33 0.50 -0.94
C LEU A 57 12.80 0.10 -1.08
N TYR A 58 13.07 -0.96 -1.82
CA TYR A 58 14.43 -1.40 -2.14
C TYR A 58 14.68 -1.35 -3.63
N LYS A 59 15.69 -0.59 -4.03
CA LYS A 59 16.15 -0.60 -5.42
C LYS A 59 16.74 -1.97 -5.76
N PRO A 60 16.30 -2.64 -6.83
CA PRO A 60 16.87 -3.92 -7.25
C PRO A 60 18.33 -3.72 -7.70
N SER A 61 19.14 -4.77 -7.59
CA SER A 61 20.51 -4.75 -8.10
C SER A 61 20.58 -5.06 -9.60
N ALA A 62 19.61 -5.85 -10.10
CA ALA A 62 19.46 -6.16 -11.52
C ALA A 62 18.03 -6.68 -11.82
N GLY A 63 17.72 -6.83 -13.12
CA GLY A 63 16.46 -7.32 -13.62
C GLY A 63 15.47 -6.21 -13.97
N ALA A 64 14.34 -6.55 -14.56
CA ALA A 64 13.31 -5.64 -15.05
C ALA A 64 11.96 -5.90 -14.37
N LEU A 65 11.17 -4.86 -14.20
CA LEU A 65 9.76 -4.91 -13.80
C LEU A 65 8.93 -4.41 -14.97
N PHE A 66 7.94 -5.20 -15.36
CA PHE A 66 6.96 -4.78 -16.35
C PHE A 66 5.60 -4.67 -15.67
N PHE A 67 4.91 -3.58 -15.91
CA PHE A 67 3.55 -3.35 -15.49
C PHE A 67 2.71 -2.98 -16.71
N GLU A 68 1.64 -3.71 -16.96
CA GLU A 68 0.81 -3.58 -18.17
C GLU A 68 1.63 -3.64 -19.48
N GLY A 69 2.67 -4.48 -19.49
CA GLY A 69 3.55 -4.67 -20.65
C GLY A 69 4.56 -3.55 -20.89
N LYS A 70 4.67 -2.56 -20.01
CA LYS A 70 5.67 -1.49 -20.06
C LYS A 70 6.73 -1.72 -18.97
N GLU A 71 7.97 -1.46 -19.30
CA GLU A 71 9.05 -1.52 -18.32
C GLU A 71 9.03 -0.29 -17.43
N HIS A 72 9.16 -0.53 -16.12
CA HIS A 72 9.19 0.51 -15.09
C HIS A 72 10.41 0.35 -14.18
N VAL A 73 10.98 1.50 -13.81
CA VAL A 73 12.00 1.59 -12.77
C VAL A 73 11.36 2.23 -11.55
N LEU A 74 11.37 1.52 -10.43
CA LEU A 74 10.87 2.03 -9.16
C LEU A 74 12.05 2.53 -8.32
N ASP A 75 12.18 3.82 -8.20
CA ASP A 75 13.22 4.48 -7.39
C ASP A 75 12.72 4.84 -5.99
N SER A 76 11.39 4.87 -5.81
CA SER A 76 10.74 5.21 -4.56
C SER A 76 9.40 4.48 -4.39
N PRO A 77 8.86 4.36 -3.15
CA PRO A 77 7.51 3.85 -2.92
C PRO A 77 6.42 4.66 -3.64
N LYS A 78 6.67 5.96 -3.88
CA LYS A 78 5.73 6.80 -4.61
C LYS A 78 5.59 6.39 -6.08
N ASP A 79 6.66 5.90 -6.70
CA ASP A 79 6.60 5.40 -8.08
C ASP A 79 5.74 4.14 -8.17
N SER A 80 5.83 3.25 -7.17
CA SER A 80 4.98 2.08 -7.04
C SER A 80 3.50 2.48 -6.86
N GLN A 81 3.21 3.43 -6.00
CA GLN A 81 1.86 3.95 -5.76
C GLN A 81 1.27 4.62 -7.03
N ASN A 82 2.08 5.37 -7.78
CA ASN A 82 1.65 5.96 -9.03
C ASN A 82 1.26 4.93 -10.11
N LEU A 83 1.74 3.68 -9.97
CA LEU A 83 1.33 2.54 -10.80
C LEU A 83 0.12 1.79 -10.21
N GLY A 84 -0.45 2.25 -9.09
CA GLY A 84 -1.53 1.56 -8.39
C GLY A 84 -1.07 0.34 -7.59
N LEU A 85 0.24 0.18 -7.35
CA LEU A 85 0.77 -0.92 -6.54
C LEU A 85 0.79 -0.50 -5.07
N GLU A 86 -0.09 -1.06 -4.27
CA GLU A 86 -0.18 -0.81 -2.84
C GLU A 86 0.36 -2.00 -2.03
N MET A 87 0.99 -1.72 -0.90
CA MET A 87 1.58 -2.75 -0.05
C MET A 87 1.13 -2.61 1.40
N VAL A 88 0.59 -3.71 1.94
CA VAL A 88 0.33 -3.85 3.38
C VAL A 88 1.57 -4.47 4.03
N TYR A 89 2.21 -3.72 4.91
CA TYR A 89 3.34 -4.23 5.67
C TYR A 89 2.86 -5.09 6.86
N GLN A 90 3.69 -6.04 7.27
CA GLN A 90 3.43 -6.88 8.44
C GLN A 90 3.35 -6.04 9.72
N ASP A 91 4.21 -5.03 9.84
CA ASP A 91 4.09 -3.99 10.85
C ASP A 91 3.10 -2.95 10.32
N LEU A 92 1.88 -3.04 10.82
CA LEU A 92 0.82 -2.09 10.48
C LEU A 92 1.31 -0.68 10.84
N ALA A 93 1.53 0.16 9.82
CA ALA A 93 2.01 1.53 10.00
C ALA A 93 0.90 2.44 10.57
N LEU A 94 0.26 1.98 11.65
CA LEU A 94 -0.79 2.71 12.37
C LEU A 94 -0.21 3.39 13.60
N ALA A 95 -0.52 4.66 13.77
CA ALA A 95 -0.21 5.40 14.99
C ALA A 95 -1.19 4.99 16.10
N GLY A 96 -0.75 4.14 17.04
CA GLY A 96 -1.59 3.55 18.07
C GLY A 96 -2.30 4.59 18.95
N ASN A 97 -1.63 5.68 19.24
CA ASN A 97 -2.12 6.78 20.08
C ASN A 97 -3.13 7.71 19.37
N LEU A 98 -3.29 7.59 18.05
CA LEU A 98 -4.25 8.39 17.29
C LEU A 98 -5.57 7.64 17.08
N PRO A 99 -6.69 8.37 16.93
CA PRO A 99 -7.97 7.83 16.49
C PRO A 99 -7.91 7.16 15.12
N ILE A 100 -8.85 6.25 14.84
CA ILE A 100 -8.96 5.58 13.54
C ILE A 100 -9.07 6.62 12.41
N GLY A 101 -9.92 7.63 12.59
CA GLY A 101 -10.13 8.67 11.58
C GLY A 101 -8.86 9.44 11.25
N GLU A 102 -8.07 9.80 12.25
CA GLU A 102 -6.81 10.51 12.02
C GLU A 102 -5.76 9.60 11.35
N ASN A 103 -5.76 8.29 11.61
CA ASN A 103 -4.89 7.35 10.92
C ASN A 103 -5.24 7.23 9.42
N ILE A 104 -6.53 7.16 9.07
CA ILE A 104 -6.99 7.05 7.67
C ILE A 104 -6.60 8.29 6.86
N PHE A 105 -6.69 9.47 7.47
CA PHE A 105 -6.42 10.74 6.79
C PHE A 105 -5.01 11.29 7.05
N LEU A 106 -4.12 10.53 7.68
CA LEU A 106 -2.78 11.00 8.04
C LEU A 106 -2.02 11.55 6.81
N GLY A 107 -1.60 12.82 6.89
CA GLY A 107 -0.93 13.53 5.80
C GLY A 107 -1.85 14.06 4.68
N ARG A 108 -3.19 13.89 4.82
CA ARG A 108 -4.22 14.35 3.86
C ARG A 108 -5.47 14.81 4.58
N GLU A 109 -5.30 15.32 5.76
CA GLU A 109 -6.41 15.68 6.63
C GLU A 109 -7.34 16.71 5.96
N PRO A 110 -8.66 16.45 5.92
CA PRO A 110 -9.63 17.46 5.49
C PRO A 110 -9.51 18.74 6.31
N THR A 111 -9.44 19.86 5.62
CA THR A 111 -9.30 21.17 6.25
C THR A 111 -10.49 22.05 5.93
N LYS A 112 -10.86 22.94 6.87
CA LYS A 112 -11.81 24.02 6.65
C LYS A 112 -11.13 25.36 6.81
N ASN A 113 -11.53 26.32 5.96
CA ASN A 113 -11.03 27.69 6.02
C ASN A 113 -11.90 28.48 7.01
N ILE A 114 -11.25 29.12 7.99
CA ILE A 114 -11.88 30.11 8.88
C ILE A 114 -11.14 31.42 8.66
N GLY A 115 -11.70 32.27 7.81
CA GLY A 115 -11.01 33.47 7.31
C GLY A 115 -9.83 33.07 6.42
N PHE A 116 -8.62 33.49 6.80
CA PHE A 116 -7.37 33.20 6.09
C PHE A 116 -6.56 32.04 6.72
N LEU A 117 -7.09 31.39 7.76
CA LEU A 117 -6.44 30.27 8.42
C LEU A 117 -7.11 28.94 8.02
N LYS A 118 -6.28 27.90 7.83
CA LYS A 118 -6.75 26.52 7.61
C LYS A 118 -6.72 25.77 8.93
N PHE A 119 -7.84 25.13 9.27
CA PHE A 119 -8.00 24.29 10.45
C PHE A 119 -8.41 22.88 10.02
N LEU A 120 -8.05 21.88 10.82
CA LEU A 120 -8.53 20.52 10.62
C LEU A 120 -10.06 20.47 10.78
N ASP A 121 -10.72 19.73 9.88
CA ASP A 121 -12.14 19.51 9.95
C ASP A 121 -12.44 18.14 10.57
N PHE A 122 -12.34 18.04 11.89
CA PHE A 122 -12.57 16.80 12.62
C PHE A 122 -13.95 16.20 12.36
N LYS A 123 -14.98 17.04 12.19
CA LYS A 123 -16.33 16.55 11.89
C LYS A 123 -16.36 15.83 10.55
N LYS A 124 -15.76 16.41 9.53
CA LYS A 124 -15.64 15.79 8.21
C LYS A 124 -14.80 14.52 8.24
N ILE A 125 -13.69 14.51 8.98
CA ILE A 125 -12.87 13.30 9.20
C ILE A 125 -13.74 12.18 9.79
N GLN A 126 -14.50 12.46 10.82
CA GLN A 126 -15.35 11.47 11.50
C GLN A 126 -16.46 10.93 10.59
N GLU A 127 -17.16 11.80 9.87
CA GLU A 127 -18.22 11.43 8.92
C GLU A 127 -17.68 10.54 7.80
N MET A 128 -16.58 10.95 7.16
CA MET A 128 -15.96 10.21 6.06
C MET A 128 -15.38 8.86 6.53
N THR A 129 -14.74 8.83 7.71
CA THR A 129 -14.22 7.59 8.32
C THR A 129 -15.36 6.62 8.58
N SER A 130 -16.44 7.06 9.19
CA SER A 130 -17.58 6.19 9.52
C SER A 130 -18.19 5.58 8.27
N ALA A 131 -18.42 6.38 7.22
CA ALA A 131 -18.94 5.90 5.95
C ALA A 131 -17.99 4.89 5.28
N HIS A 132 -16.68 5.12 5.34
CA HIS A 132 -15.68 4.23 4.75
C HIS A 132 -15.58 2.88 5.49
N LEU A 133 -15.57 2.92 6.83
CA LEU A 133 -15.58 1.72 7.67
C LEU A 133 -16.84 0.88 7.48
N GLU A 134 -18.01 1.54 7.33
CA GLU A 134 -19.28 0.88 7.05
C GLU A 134 -19.27 0.20 5.66
N LYS A 135 -18.80 0.89 4.62
CA LYS A 135 -18.62 0.34 3.26
C LYS A 135 -17.78 -0.94 3.28
N LEU A 136 -16.73 -0.96 4.10
CA LEU A 136 -15.81 -2.11 4.26
C LEU A 136 -16.30 -3.14 5.29
N LYS A 137 -17.46 -2.92 5.92
CA LYS A 137 -18.02 -3.79 6.98
C LYS A 137 -17.06 -4.04 8.14
N ILE A 138 -16.27 -3.02 8.50
CA ILE A 138 -15.32 -3.08 9.61
C ILE A 138 -16.04 -2.72 10.89
N ASN A 139 -16.14 -3.67 11.82
CA ASN A 139 -16.84 -3.48 13.09
C ASN A 139 -15.92 -2.86 14.14
N VAL A 140 -16.09 -1.57 14.39
CA VAL A 140 -15.46 -0.78 15.46
C VAL A 140 -16.51 0.03 16.20
N LYS A 141 -16.21 0.47 17.41
CA LYS A 141 -17.18 1.22 18.24
C LYS A 141 -17.43 2.63 17.70
N SER A 142 -16.39 3.30 17.23
CA SER A 142 -16.42 4.69 16.74
C SER A 142 -15.18 4.98 15.90
N ALA A 143 -15.29 5.94 14.99
CA ALA A 143 -14.16 6.51 14.26
C ALA A 143 -13.13 7.22 15.17
N ASP A 144 -13.58 7.68 16.35
CA ASP A 144 -12.73 8.35 17.36
C ASP A 144 -12.01 7.35 18.29
N GLN A 145 -12.29 6.06 18.16
CA GLN A 145 -11.61 5.04 18.95
C GLN A 145 -10.12 5.02 18.60
N LYS A 146 -9.26 5.00 19.61
CA LYS A 146 -7.83 4.90 19.42
C LYS A 146 -7.43 3.54 18.89
N VAL A 147 -6.45 3.51 17.99
CA VAL A 147 -5.98 2.28 17.36
C VAL A 147 -5.38 1.29 18.39
N GLU A 148 -4.76 1.77 19.45
CA GLU A 148 -4.22 0.92 20.53
C GLU A 148 -5.30 0.09 21.26
N GLU A 149 -6.56 0.57 21.29
CA GLU A 149 -7.69 -0.11 21.92
C GLU A 149 -8.30 -1.22 21.04
N LEU A 150 -7.87 -1.33 19.78
CA LEU A 150 -8.38 -2.30 18.82
C LEU A 150 -7.74 -3.69 19.03
N SER A 151 -8.50 -4.74 18.75
CA SER A 151 -7.94 -6.08 18.61
C SER A 151 -6.98 -6.17 17.42
N GLY A 152 -6.13 -7.22 17.38
CA GLY A 152 -5.19 -7.43 16.28
C GLY A 152 -5.87 -7.47 14.92
N GLY A 153 -7.00 -8.19 14.79
CA GLY A 153 -7.79 -8.27 13.56
C GLY A 153 -8.42 -6.93 13.16
N GLN A 154 -8.93 -6.17 14.14
CA GLN A 154 -9.46 -4.84 13.87
C GLN A 154 -8.36 -3.87 13.39
N ARG A 155 -7.17 -3.92 13.98
CA ARG A 155 -6.02 -3.13 13.51
C ARG A 155 -5.66 -3.46 12.07
N GLN A 156 -5.63 -4.76 11.70
CA GLN A 156 -5.39 -5.16 10.31
C GLN A 156 -6.47 -4.63 9.36
N ALA A 157 -7.73 -4.74 9.74
CA ALA A 157 -8.84 -4.23 8.95
C ALA A 157 -8.75 -2.70 8.75
N VAL A 158 -8.42 -1.95 9.80
CA VAL A 158 -8.20 -0.50 9.72
C VAL A 158 -7.00 -0.16 8.83
N ALA A 159 -5.89 -0.91 8.91
CA ALA A 159 -4.75 -0.70 8.02
C ALA A 159 -5.12 -0.90 6.54
N ILE A 160 -5.93 -1.92 6.24
CA ILE A 160 -6.46 -2.13 4.89
C ILE A 160 -7.38 -0.97 4.48
N ALA A 161 -8.23 -0.48 5.39
CA ALA A 161 -9.10 0.67 5.11
C ALA A 161 -8.28 1.93 4.77
N CYS A 162 -7.16 2.17 5.46
CA CYS A 162 -6.26 3.29 5.15
C CYS A 162 -5.72 3.21 3.71
N LEU A 163 -5.35 2.00 3.26
CA LEU A 163 -4.82 1.79 1.91
C LEU A 163 -5.89 1.97 0.84
N LEU A 164 -7.06 1.36 1.03
CA LEU A 164 -8.16 1.46 0.07
C LEU A 164 -8.65 2.90 -0.08
N TYR A 165 -8.67 3.67 1.02
CA TYR A 165 -8.99 5.09 0.95
C TYR A 165 -7.97 5.86 0.10
N THR A 166 -6.71 5.45 0.12
CA THR A 166 -5.62 6.05 -0.66
C THR A 166 -5.80 5.81 -2.16
N SER A 167 -6.16 4.59 -2.56
CA SER A 167 -6.38 4.23 -3.96
C SER A 167 -7.66 4.86 -4.53
N ASP A 168 -8.79 4.81 -3.80
CA ASP A 168 -10.04 5.44 -4.23
C ASP A 168 -9.86 6.96 -4.45
N ALA A 169 -9.10 7.64 -3.57
CA ALA A 169 -8.82 9.07 -3.72
C ALA A 169 -7.90 9.40 -4.91
N ALA A 170 -7.04 8.47 -5.33
CA ALA A 170 -6.19 8.64 -6.51
C ALA A 170 -7.00 8.52 -7.81
N ASP A 171 -8.00 7.63 -7.83
CA ASP A 171 -8.88 7.43 -8.99
C ASP A 171 -9.82 8.63 -9.20
N GLU A 172 -10.33 9.25 -8.13
CA GLU A 172 -11.14 10.47 -8.22
C GLU A 172 -10.36 11.70 -8.74
N CYS A 173 -9.04 11.77 -8.50
CA CYS A 173 -8.17 12.84 -9.02
C CYS A 173 -7.82 12.68 -10.51
N SER A 174 -8.08 11.51 -11.10
CA SER A 174 -7.76 11.23 -12.51
C SER A 174 -8.86 11.67 -13.50
N CYS A 175 -9.95 12.25 -12.99
CA CYS A 175 -11.14 12.66 -13.77
C CYS A 175 -11.24 14.18 -13.98
N VAL A 176 -10.12 14.91 -14.07
CA VAL A 176 -10.12 16.34 -14.46
C VAL A 176 -9.23 16.55 -15.67
#